data_d1fc9909a5e59cc8228541490f80f439
#
_entry.id   d1fc9909a5e59cc8228541490f80f439
#
_cell.length_a   1.000
_cell.length_b   1.000
_cell.length_c   1.000
_cell.angle_alpha   90.00
_cell.angle_beta   90.00
_cell.angle_gamma   90.00
#
_symmetry.space_group_name_H-M   'P 1'
#
loop_
_entity.id
_entity.type
_entity.pdbx_description
1 polymer ?
#
loop_
_entity_poly.entity_id
_entity_poly.type
_entity_poly.pdbx_seq_one_letter_code
_entity_poly.pdbx_strand_id
1 'polypeptide(L)'
;MIRALAVVALLICCRPGVCAAPSALLYMTESPESVHSFLAHADKIDLLVPTWYHVDENGLVTGAPNPLVMATAKQHGVPVMPILALFHKKHFHDLSLNPAAQERMNEAMVREAKLHGYTGFQFDFENVDWIDRDGLTAVVKRSAQALHQAGFQLTIATVPNAPGYPTGDGFSKWIFTDWRGAYDLAELAKAVDLICLMTYDQQTRWTTPGPVAGWQWTIENLDYALAVVPKEKLSLGIPLYGYHWFTGAPNVDKVTGVESPNPSANYISAPDAQLLATTYKAPIQWDATDRTAWFFFYRDQMREWIFFTDLRTFRERYQLTQDRGLQGFCSWVLGNEDPAIWDFLPKKH
;
A
#
# COMPACT_ATOMS: atom_id res chain seq x y z
N MET A 1 4.00 -1.21 74.86
CA MET A 1 3.82 -2.11 73.69
C MET A 1 3.61 -1.26 72.45
N ILE A 2 4.68 -1.05 71.70
CA ILE A 2 4.66 -0.24 70.46
C ILE A 2 4.69 -1.24 69.30
N ARG A 3 3.61 -1.28 68.50
CA ARG A 3 3.57 -2.10 67.27
C ARG A 3 4.18 -1.30 66.13
N ALA A 4 5.29 -1.79 65.59
CA ALA A 4 5.89 -1.29 64.38
C ALA A 4 5.09 -1.79 63.16
N LEU A 5 4.54 -0.87 62.34
CA LEU A 5 4.01 -1.14 61.02
C LEU A 5 5.17 -1.20 60.01
N ALA A 6 5.40 -2.36 59.42
CA ALA A 6 6.29 -2.50 58.29
C ALA A 6 5.52 -2.12 57.02
N VAL A 7 5.95 -1.04 56.35
CA VAL A 7 5.48 -0.65 55.03
C VAL A 7 6.32 -1.43 54.02
N VAL A 8 5.69 -2.38 53.35
CA VAL A 8 6.29 -3.08 52.21
C VAL A 8 6.07 -2.20 50.96
N ALA A 9 7.11 -1.52 50.54
CA ALA A 9 7.13 -0.82 49.24
C ALA A 9 7.19 -1.84 48.10
N LEU A 10 6.08 -2.03 47.38
CA LEU A 10 6.07 -2.80 46.14
C LEU A 10 6.78 -1.97 45.04
N LEU A 11 8.01 -2.31 44.74
CA LEU A 11 8.72 -1.83 43.58
C LEU A 11 8.08 -2.46 42.34
N ILE A 12 7.18 -1.72 41.68
CA ILE A 12 6.71 -2.05 40.33
C ILE A 12 7.88 -1.83 39.37
N CYS A 13 8.62 -2.90 39.09
CA CYS A 13 9.54 -2.94 37.96
C CYS A 13 8.73 -2.81 36.68
N CYS A 14 8.60 -1.61 36.13
CA CYS A 14 8.22 -1.42 34.73
C CYS A 14 9.29 -2.10 33.87
N ARG A 15 9.03 -3.31 33.41
CA ARG A 15 9.79 -3.89 32.30
C ARG A 15 9.57 -2.97 31.10
N PRO A 16 10.62 -2.52 30.40
CA PRO A 16 10.42 -1.88 29.09
C PRO A 16 9.63 -2.86 28.24
N GLY A 17 8.40 -2.52 27.88
CA GLY A 17 7.59 -3.34 27.01
C GLY A 17 8.36 -3.55 25.71
N VAL A 18 8.62 -4.78 25.37
CA VAL A 18 9.04 -5.12 24.00
C VAL A 18 7.91 -4.66 23.13
N CYS A 19 8.11 -3.58 22.37
CA CYS A 19 7.11 -3.10 21.43
C CYS A 19 6.87 -4.26 20.45
N ALA A 20 5.61 -4.70 20.34
CA ALA A 20 5.27 -5.77 19.40
C ALA A 20 5.73 -5.36 17.99
N ALA A 21 6.23 -6.34 17.23
CA ALA A 21 6.61 -6.06 15.84
C ALA A 21 5.39 -5.55 15.06
N PRO A 22 5.55 -4.55 14.17
CA PRO A 22 4.47 -4.06 13.34
C PRO A 22 3.84 -5.19 12.53
N SER A 23 2.53 -5.14 12.35
CA SER A 23 1.82 -6.11 11.51
C SER A 23 2.23 -5.96 10.05
N ALA A 24 2.55 -7.07 9.40
CA ALA A 24 3.00 -7.15 8.01
C ALA A 24 1.82 -7.49 7.10
N LEU A 25 1.22 -6.47 6.48
CA LEU A 25 0.23 -6.63 5.42
C LEU A 25 0.95 -6.58 4.08
N LEU A 26 0.87 -7.64 3.29
CA LEU A 26 1.58 -7.75 2.01
C LEU A 26 0.60 -7.89 0.84
N TYR A 27 0.76 -6.99 -0.14
CA TYR A 27 0.03 -7.08 -1.40
C TYR A 27 0.63 -8.14 -2.31
N MET A 28 -0.23 -8.87 -3.00
CA MET A 28 0.14 -9.90 -3.97
C MET A 28 -0.62 -9.72 -5.28
N THR A 29 0.09 -9.82 -6.39
CA THR A 29 -0.49 -9.96 -7.73
C THR A 29 -0.46 -11.41 -8.19
N GLU A 30 -1.07 -11.72 -9.35
CA GLU A 30 -1.00 -13.05 -9.96
C GLU A 30 0.28 -13.24 -10.81
N SER A 31 1.26 -12.34 -10.73
CA SER A 31 2.55 -12.59 -11.40
C SER A 31 3.25 -13.79 -10.76
N PRO A 32 3.99 -14.59 -11.56
CA PRO A 32 4.74 -15.74 -11.03
C PRO A 32 5.67 -15.36 -9.88
N GLU A 33 6.33 -14.22 -9.96
CA GLU A 33 7.26 -13.70 -8.95
C GLU A 33 6.54 -13.40 -7.64
N SER A 34 5.36 -12.75 -7.73
CA SER A 34 4.57 -12.38 -6.56
C SER A 34 4.01 -13.62 -5.84
N VAL A 35 3.47 -14.56 -6.59
CA VAL A 35 2.99 -15.84 -6.06
C VAL A 35 4.16 -16.62 -5.43
N HIS A 36 5.30 -16.74 -6.13
CA HIS A 36 6.47 -17.45 -5.60
C HIS A 36 6.97 -16.84 -4.28
N SER A 37 7.05 -15.52 -4.20
CA SER A 37 7.47 -14.82 -2.99
C SER A 37 6.53 -15.14 -1.81
N PHE A 38 5.21 -15.11 -2.02
CA PHE A 38 4.26 -15.52 -0.98
C PHE A 38 4.47 -16.96 -0.53
N LEU A 39 4.56 -17.91 -1.48
CA LEU A 39 4.74 -19.34 -1.16
C LEU A 39 6.01 -19.61 -0.35
N ALA A 40 7.07 -18.84 -0.61
CA ALA A 40 8.36 -19.00 0.08
C ALA A 40 8.39 -18.37 1.49
N HIS A 41 7.56 -17.33 1.74
CA HIS A 41 7.67 -16.47 2.92
C HIS A 41 6.36 -16.28 3.70
N ALA A 42 5.39 -17.18 3.52
CA ALA A 42 4.09 -17.08 4.18
C ALA A 42 4.21 -16.97 5.72
N ASP A 43 5.23 -17.61 6.33
CA ASP A 43 5.50 -17.57 7.77
C ASP A 43 5.95 -16.18 8.31
N LYS A 44 6.12 -15.19 7.44
CA LYS A 44 6.51 -13.80 7.77
C LYS A 44 5.36 -12.80 7.63
N ILE A 45 4.19 -13.23 7.16
CA ILE A 45 3.09 -12.38 6.72
C ILE A 45 1.93 -12.49 7.72
N ASP A 46 1.46 -11.34 8.26
CA ASP A 46 0.30 -11.29 9.16
C ASP A 46 -1.03 -11.23 8.42
N LEU A 47 -1.05 -10.63 7.23
CA LEU A 47 -2.23 -10.52 6.38
C LEU A 47 -1.82 -10.48 4.90
N LEU A 48 -2.33 -11.42 4.11
CA LEU A 48 -2.15 -11.42 2.67
C LEU A 48 -3.30 -10.67 2.00
N VAL A 49 -2.95 -9.73 1.10
CA VAL A 49 -3.92 -8.91 0.38
C VAL A 49 -3.73 -9.06 -1.14
N PRO A 50 -4.34 -10.09 -1.75
CA PRO A 50 -4.20 -10.35 -3.18
C PRO A 50 -5.16 -9.49 -4.03
N THR A 51 -4.72 -9.14 -5.24
CA THR A 51 -5.47 -8.33 -6.22
C THR A 51 -6.42 -9.19 -7.05
N TRP A 52 -7.39 -9.84 -6.42
CA TRP A 52 -8.21 -10.85 -7.09
C TRP A 52 -9.53 -10.36 -7.65
N TYR A 53 -10.10 -9.28 -7.11
CA TYR A 53 -11.45 -8.87 -7.48
C TYR A 53 -11.53 -7.45 -8.01
N HIS A 54 -12.44 -7.24 -8.93
CA HIS A 54 -12.82 -5.95 -9.48
C HIS A 54 -14.34 -5.77 -9.42
N VAL A 55 -14.78 -4.53 -9.35
CA VAL A 55 -16.21 -4.18 -9.44
C VAL A 55 -16.45 -3.16 -10.54
N ASP A 56 -17.57 -3.31 -11.26
CA ASP A 56 -18.03 -2.35 -12.26
C ASP A 56 -19.06 -1.35 -11.69
N GLU A 57 -19.52 -0.42 -12.52
CA GLU A 57 -20.53 0.60 -12.16
C GLU A 57 -21.90 0.00 -11.81
N ASN A 58 -22.17 -1.24 -12.19
CA ASN A 58 -23.39 -1.95 -11.89
C ASN A 58 -23.31 -2.80 -10.60
N GLY A 59 -22.13 -2.76 -9.93
CA GLY A 59 -21.88 -3.54 -8.72
C GLY A 59 -21.61 -5.03 -9.02
N LEU A 60 -21.29 -5.38 -10.26
CA LEU A 60 -20.87 -6.73 -10.60
C LEU A 60 -19.42 -6.95 -10.15
N VAL A 61 -19.26 -7.84 -9.18
CA VAL A 61 -17.94 -8.26 -8.68
C VAL A 61 -17.46 -9.45 -9.50
N THR A 62 -16.27 -9.31 -10.08
CA THR A 62 -15.61 -10.34 -10.89
C THR A 62 -14.22 -10.66 -10.32
N GLY A 63 -13.84 -11.92 -10.39
CA GLY A 63 -12.55 -12.42 -9.88
C GLY A 63 -12.69 -13.79 -9.24
N ALA A 64 -11.58 -14.35 -8.85
CA ALA A 64 -11.52 -15.63 -8.15
C ALA A 64 -10.19 -15.78 -7.39
N PRO A 65 -10.15 -16.55 -6.30
CA PRO A 65 -8.91 -16.84 -5.60
C PRO A 65 -8.00 -17.79 -6.37
N ASN A 66 -6.70 -17.65 -6.16
CA ASN A 66 -5.72 -18.64 -6.57
C ASN A 66 -5.74 -19.85 -5.59
N PRO A 67 -6.07 -21.06 -6.06
CA PRO A 67 -6.20 -22.21 -5.15
C PRO A 67 -4.90 -22.59 -4.44
N LEU A 68 -3.75 -22.44 -5.10
CA LEU A 68 -2.44 -22.73 -4.50
C LEU A 68 -2.11 -21.74 -3.39
N VAL A 69 -2.37 -20.46 -3.61
CA VAL A 69 -2.19 -19.40 -2.60
C VAL A 69 -3.10 -19.65 -1.40
N MET A 70 -4.38 -19.98 -1.63
CA MET A 70 -5.32 -20.29 -0.55
C MET A 70 -4.90 -21.51 0.26
N ALA A 71 -4.39 -22.56 -0.40
CA ALA A 71 -3.90 -23.75 0.28
C ALA A 71 -2.69 -23.43 1.17
N THR A 72 -1.73 -22.65 0.67
CA THR A 72 -0.54 -22.21 1.41
C THR A 72 -0.92 -21.29 2.57
N ALA A 73 -1.80 -20.32 2.35
CA ALA A 73 -2.29 -19.44 3.40
C ALA A 73 -2.93 -20.25 4.55
N LYS A 74 -3.78 -21.21 4.21
CA LYS A 74 -4.38 -22.12 5.20
C LYS A 74 -3.34 -22.96 5.94
N GLN A 75 -2.35 -23.49 5.24
CA GLN A 75 -1.27 -24.30 5.83
C GLN A 75 -0.46 -23.52 6.86
N HIS A 76 -0.19 -22.24 6.58
CA HIS A 76 0.62 -21.36 7.42
C HIS A 76 -0.23 -20.49 8.38
N GLY A 77 -1.55 -20.63 8.38
CA GLY A 77 -2.43 -19.82 9.22
C GLY A 77 -2.49 -18.34 8.85
N VAL A 78 -2.12 -18.00 7.62
CA VAL A 78 -2.12 -16.61 7.14
C VAL A 78 -3.55 -16.19 6.77
N PRO A 79 -4.11 -15.15 7.42
CA PRO A 79 -5.38 -14.58 7.01
C PRO A 79 -5.30 -14.00 5.59
N VAL A 80 -6.39 -14.11 4.82
CA VAL A 80 -6.49 -13.57 3.47
C VAL A 80 -7.62 -12.55 3.41
N MET A 81 -7.33 -11.38 2.84
CA MET A 81 -8.26 -10.28 2.63
C MET A 81 -8.04 -9.72 1.21
N PRO A 82 -8.76 -10.21 0.20
CA PRO A 82 -8.53 -9.77 -1.17
C PRO A 82 -8.91 -8.30 -1.38
N ILE A 83 -8.24 -7.66 -2.33
CA ILE A 83 -8.64 -6.36 -2.87
C ILE A 83 -9.94 -6.52 -3.65
N LEU A 84 -10.83 -5.54 -3.48
CA LEU A 84 -11.85 -5.18 -4.46
C LEU A 84 -11.45 -3.86 -5.09
N ALA A 85 -11.06 -3.89 -6.36
CA ALA A 85 -10.51 -2.75 -7.09
C ALA A 85 -11.55 -2.06 -7.99
N LEU A 86 -11.43 -0.73 -8.10
CA LEU A 86 -12.10 0.08 -9.11
C LEU A 86 -11.23 1.29 -9.44
N PHE A 87 -10.79 1.40 -10.72
CA PHE A 87 -9.80 2.41 -11.15
C PHE A 87 -10.34 3.40 -12.20
N HIS A 88 -11.66 3.46 -12.39
CA HIS A 88 -12.27 4.29 -13.42
C HIS A 88 -13.25 5.30 -12.84
N LYS A 89 -12.94 6.61 -12.98
CA LYS A 89 -13.72 7.73 -12.42
C LYS A 89 -15.22 7.63 -12.68
N LYS A 90 -15.59 7.45 -13.95
CA LYS A 90 -17.01 7.39 -14.32
C LYS A 90 -17.73 6.18 -13.71
N HIS A 91 -17.07 5.02 -13.69
CA HIS A 91 -17.68 3.83 -13.10
C HIS A 91 -17.86 4.00 -11.58
N PHE A 92 -16.89 4.63 -10.91
CA PHE A 92 -17.07 4.96 -9.50
C PHE A 92 -18.21 5.95 -9.27
N HIS A 93 -18.28 7.03 -10.06
CA HIS A 93 -19.37 8.00 -10.00
C HIS A 93 -20.73 7.33 -10.13
N ASP A 94 -20.92 6.53 -11.18
CA ASP A 94 -22.16 5.81 -11.45
C ASP A 94 -22.51 4.81 -10.31
N LEU A 95 -21.54 4.05 -9.81
CA LEU A 95 -21.69 3.15 -8.66
C LEU A 95 -22.12 3.92 -7.40
N SER A 96 -21.51 5.09 -7.14
CA SER A 96 -21.78 5.90 -5.95
C SER A 96 -23.21 6.42 -5.90
N LEU A 97 -23.81 6.65 -7.05
CA LEU A 97 -25.20 7.13 -7.22
C LEU A 97 -26.24 5.99 -7.33
N ASN A 98 -25.83 4.72 -7.36
CA ASN A 98 -26.71 3.57 -7.56
C ASN A 98 -26.78 2.65 -6.33
N PRO A 99 -27.73 2.86 -5.39
CA PRO A 99 -27.86 2.03 -4.20
C PRO A 99 -28.03 0.53 -4.48
N ALA A 100 -28.74 0.17 -5.56
CA ALA A 100 -28.95 -1.24 -5.92
C ALA A 100 -27.65 -1.90 -6.43
N ALA A 101 -26.78 -1.16 -7.11
CA ALA A 101 -25.46 -1.63 -7.50
C ALA A 101 -24.56 -1.84 -6.26
N GLN A 102 -24.59 -0.91 -5.31
CA GLN A 102 -23.84 -1.03 -4.05
C GLN A 102 -24.32 -2.23 -3.22
N GLU A 103 -25.62 -2.50 -3.19
CA GLU A 103 -26.17 -3.68 -2.50
C GLU A 103 -25.68 -4.98 -3.14
N ARG A 104 -25.76 -5.10 -4.47
CA ARG A 104 -25.18 -6.27 -5.20
C ARG A 104 -23.71 -6.47 -4.93
N MET A 105 -22.92 -5.39 -4.93
CA MET A 105 -21.48 -5.44 -4.58
C MET A 105 -21.28 -5.98 -3.17
N ASN A 106 -22.03 -5.46 -2.19
CA ASN A 106 -21.90 -5.87 -0.79
C ASN A 106 -22.33 -7.33 -0.58
N GLU A 107 -23.42 -7.75 -1.20
CA GLU A 107 -23.87 -9.16 -1.17
C GLU A 107 -22.83 -10.10 -1.78
N ALA A 108 -22.20 -9.68 -2.90
CA ALA A 108 -21.14 -10.46 -3.53
C ALA A 108 -19.92 -10.59 -2.61
N MET A 109 -19.43 -9.50 -2.00
CA MET A 109 -18.33 -9.56 -1.05
C MET A 109 -18.60 -10.48 0.13
N VAL A 110 -19.78 -10.38 0.74
CA VAL A 110 -20.19 -11.25 1.86
C VAL A 110 -20.25 -12.71 1.44
N ARG A 111 -20.78 -12.99 0.24
CA ARG A 111 -20.85 -14.35 -0.31
C ARG A 111 -19.46 -14.93 -0.55
N GLU A 112 -18.56 -14.20 -1.21
CA GLU A 112 -17.20 -14.63 -1.51
C GLU A 112 -16.38 -14.82 -0.21
N ALA A 113 -16.52 -13.91 0.76
CA ALA A 113 -15.84 -14.05 2.04
C ALA A 113 -16.27 -15.31 2.80
N LYS A 114 -17.57 -15.63 2.81
CA LYS A 114 -18.09 -16.87 3.40
C LYS A 114 -17.61 -18.11 2.67
N LEU A 115 -17.63 -18.07 1.33
CA LEU A 115 -17.29 -19.21 0.49
C LEU A 115 -15.82 -19.62 0.64
N HIS A 116 -14.93 -18.62 0.69
CA HIS A 116 -13.49 -18.83 0.66
C HIS A 116 -12.81 -18.66 2.03
N GLY A 117 -13.54 -18.22 3.05
CA GLY A 117 -13.00 -18.02 4.41
C GLY A 117 -12.08 -16.80 4.51
N TYR A 118 -12.37 -15.74 3.77
CA TYR A 118 -11.64 -14.47 3.90
C TYR A 118 -11.95 -13.79 5.23
N THR A 119 -11.02 -12.98 5.73
CA THR A 119 -11.27 -12.13 6.91
C THR A 119 -12.12 -10.90 6.58
N GLY A 120 -12.22 -10.55 5.32
CA GLY A 120 -12.96 -9.41 4.80
C GLY A 120 -12.48 -9.02 3.41
N PHE A 121 -12.62 -7.74 3.07
CA PHE A 121 -12.14 -7.16 1.82
C PHE A 121 -11.36 -5.87 2.07
N GLN A 122 -10.42 -5.55 1.18
CA GLN A 122 -9.80 -4.25 1.11
C GLN A 122 -10.28 -3.50 -0.13
N PHE A 123 -10.80 -2.29 0.05
CA PHE A 123 -11.08 -1.42 -1.10
C PHE A 123 -9.79 -0.78 -1.60
N ASP A 124 -9.62 -0.84 -2.93
CA ASP A 124 -8.60 -0.14 -3.68
C ASP A 124 -9.28 0.63 -4.82
N PHE A 125 -9.95 1.72 -4.43
CA PHE A 125 -10.70 2.58 -5.34
C PHE A 125 -9.86 3.81 -5.64
N GLU A 126 -9.19 3.79 -6.80
CA GLU A 126 -8.33 4.88 -7.24
C GLU A 126 -8.92 5.65 -8.42
N ASN A 127 -8.30 6.79 -8.75
CA ASN A 127 -8.80 7.70 -9.78
C ASN A 127 -10.25 8.15 -9.51
N VAL A 128 -10.63 8.27 -8.25
CA VAL A 128 -11.92 8.84 -7.84
C VAL A 128 -11.81 10.35 -7.89
N ASP A 129 -12.76 11.01 -8.57
CA ASP A 129 -12.80 12.46 -8.62
C ASP A 129 -13.12 13.04 -7.24
N TRP A 130 -12.54 14.20 -6.91
CA TRP A 130 -12.78 14.87 -5.61
C TRP A 130 -14.25 15.25 -5.39
N ILE A 131 -15.03 15.44 -6.46
CA ILE A 131 -16.48 15.71 -6.36
C ILE A 131 -17.25 14.53 -5.78
N ASP A 132 -16.70 13.32 -5.89
CA ASP A 132 -17.28 12.08 -5.36
C ASP A 132 -16.79 11.74 -3.94
N ARG A 133 -16.12 12.65 -3.25
CA ARG A 133 -15.62 12.47 -1.88
C ARG A 133 -16.69 11.98 -0.91
N ASP A 134 -17.83 12.65 -0.90
CA ASP A 134 -18.96 12.27 -0.03
C ASP A 134 -19.57 10.94 -0.47
N GLY A 135 -19.62 10.71 -1.80
CA GLY A 135 -20.04 9.44 -2.40
C GLY A 135 -19.14 8.29 -1.98
N LEU A 136 -17.80 8.48 -2.04
CA LEU A 136 -16.84 7.47 -1.58
C LEU A 136 -17.04 7.15 -0.10
N THR A 137 -17.14 8.18 0.72
CA THR A 137 -17.38 8.02 2.16
C THR A 137 -18.68 7.25 2.42
N ALA A 138 -19.76 7.56 1.70
CA ALA A 138 -21.05 6.88 1.84
C ALA A 138 -21.00 5.41 1.41
N VAL A 139 -20.35 5.11 0.27
CA VAL A 139 -20.13 3.73 -0.22
C VAL A 139 -19.36 2.93 0.81
N VAL A 140 -18.22 3.45 1.30
CA VAL A 140 -17.38 2.77 2.29
C VAL A 140 -18.15 2.50 3.59
N LYS A 141 -18.88 3.49 4.12
CA LYS A 141 -19.69 3.31 5.34
C LYS A 141 -20.75 2.22 5.19
N ARG A 142 -21.44 2.19 4.05
CA ARG A 142 -22.48 1.18 3.75
C ARG A 142 -21.88 -0.21 3.61
N SER A 143 -20.74 -0.32 2.92
CA SER A 143 -20.05 -1.59 2.73
C SER A 143 -19.44 -2.12 4.04
N ALA A 144 -18.85 -1.24 4.85
CA ALA A 144 -18.36 -1.60 6.18
C ALA A 144 -19.49 -2.15 7.06
N GLN A 145 -20.65 -1.47 7.07
CA GLN A 145 -21.81 -1.94 7.81
C GLN A 145 -22.27 -3.33 7.36
N ALA A 146 -22.35 -3.58 6.05
CA ALA A 146 -22.77 -4.87 5.50
C ALA A 146 -21.78 -6.00 5.87
N LEU A 147 -20.49 -5.76 5.73
CA LEU A 147 -19.44 -6.73 6.07
C LEU A 147 -19.39 -6.98 7.58
N HIS A 148 -19.42 -5.94 8.42
CA HIS A 148 -19.42 -6.08 9.88
C HIS A 148 -20.64 -6.86 10.39
N GLN A 149 -21.83 -6.62 9.84
CA GLN A 149 -23.05 -7.39 10.17
C GLN A 149 -22.91 -8.88 9.84
N ALA A 150 -22.11 -9.21 8.81
CA ALA A 150 -21.81 -10.58 8.42
C ALA A 150 -20.59 -11.19 9.14
N GLY A 151 -19.92 -10.43 10.03
CA GLY A 151 -18.75 -10.85 10.81
C GLY A 151 -17.42 -10.71 10.07
N PHE A 152 -17.35 -9.88 9.02
CA PHE A 152 -16.15 -9.62 8.21
C PHE A 152 -15.63 -8.20 8.38
N GLN A 153 -14.37 -7.98 8.06
CA GLN A 153 -13.72 -6.68 8.11
C GLN A 153 -13.80 -5.97 6.74
N LEU A 154 -13.73 -4.63 6.79
CA LEU A 154 -13.44 -3.81 5.62
C LEU A 154 -12.24 -2.92 5.91
N THR A 155 -11.23 -2.98 5.05
CA THR A 155 -10.11 -2.04 5.06
C THR A 155 -10.08 -1.24 3.76
N ILE A 156 -9.27 -0.19 3.68
CA ILE A 156 -9.14 0.63 2.47
C ILE A 156 -7.69 1.06 2.26
N ALA A 157 -7.22 0.97 1.01
CA ALA A 157 -6.03 1.66 0.56
C ALA A 157 -6.40 3.09 0.17
N THR A 158 -5.60 4.07 0.59
CA THR A 158 -5.85 5.48 0.29
C THR A 158 -4.61 6.15 -0.27
N VAL A 159 -4.80 6.99 -1.28
CA VAL A 159 -3.74 7.88 -1.77
C VAL A 159 -3.36 8.85 -0.64
N PRO A 160 -2.08 9.08 -0.38
CA PRO A 160 -1.64 9.98 0.68
C PRO A 160 -1.97 11.43 0.36
N ASN A 161 -2.19 12.22 1.39
CA ASN A 161 -2.39 13.66 1.29
C ASN A 161 -1.44 14.38 2.27
N ALA A 162 -1.08 15.61 1.95
CA ALA A 162 -0.20 16.44 2.76
C ALA A 162 -0.83 17.80 3.05
N PRO A 163 -0.37 18.52 4.09
CA PRO A 163 -0.84 19.86 4.38
C PRO A 163 -0.70 20.79 3.17
N GLY A 164 -1.66 21.69 3.01
CA GLY A 164 -1.62 22.72 1.98
C GLY A 164 -2.16 22.33 0.61
N TYR A 165 -2.67 21.13 0.43
CA TYR A 165 -3.36 20.74 -0.79
C TYR A 165 -4.87 21.09 -0.72
N PRO A 166 -5.45 21.63 -1.83
CA PRO A 166 -4.75 22.17 -2.98
C PRO A 166 -4.12 23.53 -2.68
N THR A 167 -2.92 23.75 -3.22
CA THR A 167 -2.27 25.08 -3.24
C THR A 167 -2.82 25.94 -4.40
N GLY A 168 -2.27 27.15 -4.56
CA GLY A 168 -2.68 28.05 -5.64
C GLY A 168 -2.26 27.64 -7.06
N ASP A 169 -1.28 26.74 -7.20
CA ASP A 169 -0.73 26.34 -8.50
C ASP A 169 -1.57 25.25 -9.21
N GLY A 170 -1.36 25.13 -10.53
CA GLY A 170 -2.14 24.24 -11.38
C GLY A 170 -1.88 22.75 -11.11
N PHE A 171 -0.63 22.39 -10.78
CA PHE A 171 -0.28 20.98 -10.47
C PHE A 171 -0.94 20.51 -9.17
N SER A 172 -0.88 21.33 -8.12
CA SER A 172 -1.51 21.03 -6.85
C SER A 172 -3.03 20.86 -6.97
N LYS A 173 -3.67 21.75 -7.75
CA LYS A 173 -5.11 21.64 -8.04
C LYS A 173 -5.42 20.34 -8.78
N TRP A 174 -4.66 20.03 -9.82
CA TRP A 174 -4.86 18.81 -10.59
C TRP A 174 -4.70 17.56 -9.72
N ILE A 175 -3.62 17.45 -8.93
CA ILE A 175 -3.38 16.26 -8.10
C ILE A 175 -4.43 16.10 -6.99
N PHE A 176 -4.99 17.21 -6.50
CA PHE A 176 -6.10 17.18 -5.57
C PHE A 176 -7.39 16.70 -6.23
N THR A 177 -7.76 17.26 -7.39
CA THR A 177 -9.01 16.91 -8.08
C THR A 177 -9.01 15.49 -8.61
N ASP A 178 -7.86 15.01 -9.06
CA ASP A 178 -7.78 13.75 -9.78
C ASP A 178 -7.33 12.57 -8.90
N TRP A 179 -6.71 12.84 -7.74
CA TRP A 179 -6.08 11.77 -6.98
C TRP A 179 -6.33 11.82 -5.47
N ARG A 180 -6.18 12.99 -4.84
CA ARG A 180 -6.08 13.08 -3.38
C ARG A 180 -7.38 13.50 -2.70
N GLY A 181 -8.15 14.35 -3.35
CA GLY A 181 -9.29 15.03 -2.74
C GLY A 181 -10.49 14.14 -2.41
N ALA A 182 -10.56 12.95 -2.99
CA ALA A 182 -11.67 12.02 -2.78
C ALA A 182 -11.66 11.34 -1.39
N TYR A 183 -10.51 11.31 -0.69
CA TYR A 183 -10.41 10.55 0.57
C TYR A 183 -10.59 11.46 1.78
N ASP A 184 -11.75 11.33 2.46
CA ASP A 184 -11.97 11.89 3.79
C ASP A 184 -11.45 10.93 4.85
N LEU A 185 -10.15 11.02 5.17
CA LEU A 185 -9.51 10.10 6.11
C LEU A 185 -10.20 10.07 7.47
N ALA A 186 -10.70 11.22 7.95
CA ALA A 186 -11.40 11.30 9.25
C ALA A 186 -12.72 10.53 9.25
N GLU A 187 -13.49 10.63 8.17
CA GLU A 187 -14.76 9.92 8.04
C GLU A 187 -14.57 8.44 7.68
N LEU A 188 -13.57 8.12 6.85
CA LEU A 188 -13.21 6.75 6.52
C LEU A 188 -12.75 5.97 7.76
N ALA A 189 -11.90 6.57 8.60
CA ALA A 189 -11.40 5.94 9.82
C ALA A 189 -12.50 5.54 10.82
N LYS A 190 -13.66 6.20 10.77
CA LYS A 190 -14.81 5.84 11.62
C LYS A 190 -15.50 4.56 11.14
N ALA A 191 -15.40 4.26 9.87
CA ALA A 191 -16.11 3.16 9.22
C ALA A 191 -15.27 1.90 9.07
N VAL A 192 -14.01 2.03 8.65
CA VAL A 192 -13.15 0.89 8.33
C VAL A 192 -12.33 0.40 9.51
N ASP A 193 -11.84 -0.84 9.40
CA ASP A 193 -11.00 -1.47 10.42
C ASP A 193 -9.54 -1.04 10.30
N LEU A 194 -9.07 -0.75 9.07
CA LEU A 194 -7.70 -0.30 8.79
C LEU A 194 -7.66 0.59 7.55
N ILE A 195 -6.83 1.63 7.58
CA ILE A 195 -6.42 2.41 6.43
C ILE A 195 -4.98 2.06 6.08
N CYS A 196 -4.75 1.57 4.87
CA CYS A 196 -3.42 1.44 4.27
C CYS A 196 -3.09 2.74 3.53
N LEU A 197 -2.23 3.56 4.11
CA LEU A 197 -1.80 4.81 3.49
C LEU A 197 -0.73 4.52 2.46
N MET A 198 -1.01 4.70 1.18
CA MET A 198 -0.10 4.40 0.06
C MET A 198 1.02 5.44 -0.05
N THR A 199 1.92 5.48 0.93
CA THR A 199 3.07 6.41 0.98
C THR A 199 4.18 5.98 0.02
N TYR A 200 3.83 5.86 -1.26
CA TYR A 200 4.71 5.56 -2.39
C TYR A 200 4.21 6.27 -3.65
N ASP A 201 4.92 6.11 -4.77
CA ASP A 201 4.68 6.82 -6.03
C ASP A 201 4.79 8.36 -5.91
N GLN A 202 5.72 8.84 -5.06
CA GLN A 202 6.12 10.24 -5.04
C GLN A 202 6.75 10.63 -6.38
N GLN A 203 7.75 9.87 -6.81
CA GLN A 203 8.31 9.93 -8.14
C GLN A 203 7.93 8.66 -8.90
N THR A 204 7.46 8.83 -10.14
CA THR A 204 6.94 7.76 -10.98
C THR A 204 7.55 7.80 -12.37
N ARG A 205 7.11 6.90 -13.24
CA ARG A 205 7.46 6.93 -14.66
C ARG A 205 7.08 8.23 -15.39
N TRP A 206 6.22 9.07 -14.80
CA TRP A 206 5.77 10.33 -15.39
C TRP A 206 6.52 11.55 -14.86
N THR A 207 7.44 11.36 -13.93
CA THR A 207 8.20 12.44 -13.29
C THR A 207 9.69 12.35 -13.62
N THR A 208 10.45 13.31 -13.14
CA THR A 208 11.92 13.22 -13.13
C THR A 208 12.37 12.08 -12.22
N PRO A 209 13.61 11.54 -12.43
CA PRO A 209 14.19 10.56 -11.52
C PRO A 209 14.23 11.05 -10.06
N GLY A 210 13.87 10.15 -9.15
CA GLY A 210 13.85 10.44 -7.73
C GLY A 210 13.28 9.28 -6.90
N PRO A 211 13.16 9.44 -5.58
CA PRO A 211 12.70 8.38 -4.69
C PRO A 211 11.24 8.01 -4.95
N VAL A 212 10.92 6.72 -4.88
CA VAL A 212 9.52 6.23 -4.89
C VAL A 212 8.76 6.73 -3.67
N ALA A 213 9.47 6.88 -2.54
CA ALA A 213 8.95 7.36 -1.27
C ALA A 213 10.06 8.10 -0.50
N GLY A 214 10.27 9.37 -0.79
CA GLY A 214 11.24 10.21 -0.09
C GLY A 214 10.91 10.37 1.38
N TRP A 215 11.92 10.53 2.22
CA TRP A 215 11.75 10.51 3.68
C TRP A 215 10.84 11.62 4.19
N GLN A 216 11.14 12.87 3.84
CA GLN A 216 10.35 14.01 4.31
C GLN A 216 8.92 13.98 3.78
N TRP A 217 8.74 13.61 2.52
CA TRP A 217 7.42 13.44 1.92
C TRP A 217 6.61 12.35 2.64
N THR A 218 7.24 11.22 2.98
CA THR A 218 6.59 10.15 3.76
C THR A 218 6.15 10.65 5.13
N ILE A 219 7.01 11.40 5.84
CA ILE A 219 6.70 11.98 7.16
C ILE A 219 5.52 12.94 7.08
N GLU A 220 5.51 13.86 6.13
CA GLU A 220 4.46 14.87 5.98
C GLU A 220 3.09 14.23 5.70
N ASN A 221 3.05 13.22 4.83
CA ASN A 221 1.81 12.49 4.54
C ASN A 221 1.34 11.65 5.72
N LEU A 222 2.27 11.02 6.44
CA LEU A 222 1.95 10.27 7.65
C LEU A 222 1.44 11.17 8.78
N ASP A 223 2.09 12.31 9.01
CA ASP A 223 1.67 13.27 10.04
C ASP A 223 0.29 13.87 9.73
N TYR A 224 0.00 14.14 8.45
CA TYR A 224 -1.32 14.55 8.01
C TYR A 224 -2.39 13.48 8.34
N ALA A 225 -2.11 12.22 8.03
CA ALA A 225 -3.03 11.13 8.33
C ALA A 225 -3.23 10.94 9.83
N LEU A 226 -2.15 10.97 10.62
CA LEU A 226 -2.19 10.81 12.08
C LEU A 226 -2.93 11.94 12.81
N ALA A 227 -3.08 13.09 12.18
CA ALA A 227 -3.88 14.19 12.76
C ALA A 227 -5.38 13.84 12.84
N VAL A 228 -5.87 12.87 12.06
CA VAL A 228 -7.30 12.55 11.94
C VAL A 228 -7.62 11.04 12.01
N VAL A 229 -6.62 10.17 11.87
CA VAL A 229 -6.76 8.71 11.93
C VAL A 229 -6.08 8.19 13.20
N PRO A 230 -6.74 7.40 14.03
CA PRO A 230 -6.09 6.71 15.15
C PRO A 230 -4.96 5.80 14.63
N LYS A 231 -3.80 5.86 15.27
CA LYS A 231 -2.61 5.10 14.85
C LYS A 231 -2.84 3.58 14.80
N GLU A 232 -3.76 3.08 15.61
CA GLU A 232 -4.18 1.68 15.66
C GLU A 232 -5.00 1.25 14.44
N LYS A 233 -5.45 2.22 13.64
CA LYS A 233 -6.17 2.02 12.37
C LYS A 233 -5.36 2.47 11.16
N LEU A 234 -4.06 2.68 11.30
CA LEU A 234 -3.21 3.17 10.22
C LEU A 234 -2.02 2.23 9.99
N SER A 235 -1.82 1.83 8.72
CA SER A 235 -0.64 1.13 8.23
C SER A 235 0.13 2.02 7.26
N LEU A 236 1.45 2.06 7.42
CA LEU A 236 2.33 2.81 6.54
C LEU A 236 2.59 2.05 5.25
N GLY A 237 2.36 2.66 4.10
CA GLY A 237 2.72 2.12 2.80
C GLY A 237 4.24 2.10 2.61
N ILE A 238 4.82 0.93 2.35
CA ILE A 238 6.24 0.76 2.05
C ILE A 238 6.35 0.14 0.66
N PRO A 239 6.94 0.84 -0.34
CA PRO A 239 7.16 0.22 -1.64
C PRO A 239 8.21 -0.87 -1.54
N LEU A 240 8.03 -1.98 -2.29
CA LEU A 240 9.03 -3.04 -2.44
C LEU A 240 9.73 -2.98 -3.81
N TYR A 241 9.48 -1.95 -4.58
CA TYR A 241 9.93 -1.75 -5.96
C TYR A 241 10.73 -0.46 -6.09
N GLY A 242 11.21 -0.22 -7.30
CA GLY A 242 11.82 1.01 -7.73
C GLY A 242 11.34 1.44 -9.11
N TYR A 243 11.95 2.49 -9.62
CA TYR A 243 11.83 2.91 -11.02
C TYR A 243 13.21 3.00 -11.66
N HIS A 244 13.25 2.58 -12.91
CA HIS A 244 14.39 2.69 -13.83
C HIS A 244 14.04 3.69 -14.91
N TRP A 245 14.64 4.88 -14.86
CA TRP A 245 14.48 5.94 -15.87
C TRP A 245 15.50 5.80 -16.97
N PHE A 246 15.02 5.78 -18.19
CA PHE A 246 15.82 5.66 -19.41
C PHE A 246 15.15 6.42 -20.56
N THR A 247 15.89 6.65 -21.66
CA THR A 247 15.30 7.23 -22.86
C THR A 247 14.54 6.16 -23.64
N GLY A 248 13.23 6.27 -23.67
CA GLY A 248 12.36 5.39 -24.45
C GLY A 248 12.10 5.92 -25.86
N ALA A 249 11.76 5.03 -26.79
CA ALA A 249 11.25 5.42 -28.09
C ALA A 249 9.83 6.01 -27.95
N PRO A 250 9.44 6.99 -28.79
CA PRO A 250 8.07 7.49 -28.79
C PRO A 250 7.05 6.38 -29.04
N ASN A 251 5.91 6.49 -28.37
CA ASN A 251 4.75 5.68 -28.71
C ASN A 251 4.13 6.21 -30.00
N VAL A 252 3.91 5.34 -30.97
CA VAL A 252 3.19 5.69 -32.19
C VAL A 252 1.83 5.00 -32.16
N ASP A 253 0.76 5.79 -32.14
CA ASP A 253 -0.58 5.24 -32.31
C ASP A 253 -0.69 4.60 -33.70
N LYS A 254 -1.00 3.30 -33.74
CA LYS A 254 -1.00 2.50 -34.98
C LYS A 254 -2.14 2.86 -35.94
N VAL A 255 -3.17 3.56 -35.46
CA VAL A 255 -4.33 3.96 -36.25
C VAL A 255 -4.17 5.38 -36.76
N THR A 256 -3.77 6.30 -35.91
CA THR A 256 -3.66 7.72 -36.22
C THR A 256 -2.27 8.16 -36.66
N GLY A 257 -1.25 7.36 -36.41
CA GLY A 257 0.16 7.71 -36.63
C GLY A 257 0.68 8.82 -35.71
N VAL A 258 -0.12 9.22 -34.70
CA VAL A 258 0.29 10.28 -33.77
C VAL A 258 1.35 9.76 -32.80
N GLU A 259 2.47 10.45 -32.72
CA GLU A 259 3.51 10.20 -31.73
C GLU A 259 3.12 10.81 -30.38
N SER A 260 3.29 10.02 -29.31
CA SER A 260 3.18 10.47 -27.94
C SER A 260 4.45 10.15 -27.16
N PRO A 261 4.85 10.96 -26.16
CA PRO A 261 5.98 10.62 -25.32
C PRO A 261 5.75 9.28 -24.64
N ASN A 262 6.75 8.37 -24.72
CA ASN A 262 6.75 7.19 -23.85
C ASN A 262 7.04 7.63 -22.42
N PRO A 263 6.45 6.94 -21.41
CA PRO A 263 6.97 7.04 -20.07
C PRO A 263 8.47 6.78 -20.09
N SER A 264 9.23 7.68 -19.47
CA SER A 264 10.69 7.56 -19.44
C SER A 264 11.18 6.62 -18.33
N ALA A 265 10.28 5.86 -17.70
CA ALA A 265 10.64 4.90 -16.66
C ALA A 265 9.72 3.67 -16.65
N ASN A 266 10.27 2.57 -16.16
CA ASN A 266 9.54 1.34 -15.85
C ASN A 266 9.72 0.96 -14.38
N TYR A 267 8.79 0.18 -13.86
CA TYR A 267 9.00 -0.54 -12.60
C TYR A 267 10.26 -1.39 -12.69
N ILE A 268 10.96 -1.49 -11.56
CA ILE A 268 12.10 -2.39 -11.42
C ILE A 268 12.04 -3.07 -10.04
N SER A 269 12.29 -4.37 -10.02
CA SER A 269 12.46 -5.11 -8.78
C SER A 269 13.81 -4.79 -8.13
N ALA A 270 13.95 -5.01 -6.82
CA ALA A 270 15.24 -4.84 -6.17
C ALA A 270 16.30 -5.81 -6.70
N PRO A 271 16.01 -7.10 -6.97
CA PRO A 271 16.96 -8.01 -7.62
C PRO A 271 17.43 -7.52 -9.00
N ASP A 272 16.51 -7.02 -9.83
CA ASP A 272 16.88 -6.49 -11.16
C ASP A 272 17.72 -5.21 -11.06
N ALA A 273 17.41 -4.33 -10.11
CA ALA A 273 18.21 -3.14 -9.85
C ALA A 273 19.64 -3.52 -9.43
N GLN A 274 19.79 -4.50 -8.52
CA GLN A 274 21.09 -5.02 -8.10
C GLN A 274 21.85 -5.70 -9.23
N LEU A 275 21.15 -6.43 -10.12
CA LEU A 275 21.72 -7.04 -11.32
C LEU A 275 22.26 -5.96 -12.27
N LEU A 276 21.49 -4.89 -12.54
CA LEU A 276 21.94 -3.77 -13.35
C LEU A 276 23.15 -3.07 -12.76
N ALA A 277 23.14 -2.80 -11.43
CA ALA A 277 24.27 -2.21 -10.74
C ALA A 277 25.57 -3.03 -10.94
N THR A 278 25.46 -4.35 -10.83
CA THR A 278 26.57 -5.28 -11.03
C THR A 278 27.02 -5.30 -12.48
N THR A 279 26.08 -5.42 -13.42
CA THR A 279 26.35 -5.51 -14.88
C THR A 279 27.09 -4.28 -15.39
N TYR A 280 26.66 -3.10 -14.97
CA TYR A 280 27.27 -1.82 -15.39
C TYR A 280 28.36 -1.31 -14.44
N LYS A 281 28.72 -2.10 -13.40
CA LYS A 281 29.69 -1.72 -12.35
C LYS A 281 29.36 -0.37 -11.74
N ALA A 282 28.09 -0.07 -11.58
CA ALA A 282 27.58 1.16 -11.01
C ALA A 282 27.45 1.00 -9.48
N PRO A 283 28.14 1.81 -8.65
CA PRO A 283 28.01 1.68 -7.22
C PRO A 283 26.61 2.12 -6.77
N ILE A 284 25.93 1.27 -6.00
CA ILE A 284 24.70 1.66 -5.32
C ILE A 284 25.04 2.69 -4.25
N GLN A 285 24.40 3.83 -4.33
CA GLN A 285 24.57 4.97 -3.45
C GLN A 285 23.41 5.07 -2.47
N TRP A 286 23.61 5.81 -1.41
CA TRP A 286 22.60 6.12 -0.41
C TRP A 286 22.29 7.61 -0.42
N ASP A 287 21.03 7.96 -0.67
CA ASP A 287 20.57 9.32 -0.43
C ASP A 287 20.22 9.47 1.05
N ALA A 288 21.01 10.28 1.76
CA ALA A 288 20.81 10.48 3.19
C ALA A 288 19.60 11.37 3.52
N THR A 289 19.17 12.21 2.60
CA THR A 289 18.00 13.09 2.75
C THR A 289 16.71 12.30 2.57
N ASP A 290 16.63 11.57 1.48
CA ASP A 290 15.44 10.78 1.13
C ASP A 290 15.48 9.36 1.70
N ARG A 291 16.59 8.96 2.32
CA ARG A 291 16.82 7.64 2.92
C ARG A 291 16.44 6.51 1.96
N THR A 292 17.00 6.55 0.75
CA THR A 292 16.72 5.61 -0.32
C THR A 292 17.99 5.20 -1.05
N ALA A 293 18.01 3.97 -1.56
CA ALA A 293 19.05 3.48 -2.43
C ALA A 293 18.85 3.99 -3.85
N TRP A 294 19.94 4.37 -4.50
CA TRP A 294 19.91 4.82 -5.89
C TRP A 294 21.25 4.62 -6.58
N PHE A 295 21.25 4.61 -7.90
CA PHE A 295 22.47 4.68 -8.73
C PHE A 295 22.12 5.16 -10.13
N PHE A 296 23.16 5.44 -10.92
CA PHE A 296 23.04 5.67 -12.34
C PHE A 296 24.15 4.93 -13.09
N PHE A 297 23.91 4.68 -14.36
CA PHE A 297 24.90 4.13 -15.28
C PHE A 297 24.72 4.75 -16.67
N TYR A 298 25.63 4.43 -17.59
CA TYR A 298 25.53 4.86 -18.96
C TYR A 298 25.36 3.66 -19.88
N ARG A 299 24.38 3.74 -20.77
CA ARG A 299 24.18 2.84 -21.89
C ARG A 299 24.08 3.67 -23.14
N ASP A 300 24.89 3.35 -24.18
CA ASP A 300 24.98 4.13 -25.42
C ASP A 300 25.20 5.65 -25.19
N GLN A 301 26.00 6.00 -24.18
CA GLN A 301 26.31 7.35 -23.74
C GLN A 301 25.12 8.11 -23.12
N MET A 302 23.97 7.48 -22.99
CA MET A 302 22.80 8.04 -22.28
C MET A 302 22.84 7.61 -20.82
N ARG A 303 22.53 8.55 -19.93
CA ARG A 303 22.46 8.28 -18.49
C ARG A 303 21.11 7.69 -18.14
N GLU A 304 21.13 6.56 -17.44
CA GLU A 304 19.97 5.91 -16.88
C GLU A 304 20.03 5.95 -15.35
N TRP A 305 18.90 6.15 -14.71
CA TRP A 305 18.80 6.32 -13.26
C TRP A 305 17.93 5.25 -12.67
N ILE A 306 18.31 4.73 -11.50
CA ILE A 306 17.51 3.81 -10.70
C ILE A 306 17.39 4.37 -9.29
N PHE A 307 16.16 4.40 -8.77
CA PHE A 307 15.84 4.55 -7.36
C PHE A 307 14.97 3.37 -6.96
N PHE A 308 15.32 2.70 -5.85
CA PHE A 308 14.63 1.47 -5.46
C PHE A 308 14.67 1.23 -3.97
N THR A 309 13.82 0.33 -3.50
CA THR A 309 13.78 -0.07 -2.09
C THR A 309 14.67 -1.29 -1.89
N ASP A 310 15.84 -1.08 -1.29
CA ASP A 310 16.69 -2.13 -0.73
C ASP A 310 16.35 -2.41 0.74
N LEU A 311 17.03 -3.37 1.37
CA LEU A 311 16.86 -3.67 2.78
C LEU A 311 17.07 -2.44 3.68
N ARG A 312 18.03 -1.57 3.39
CA ARG A 312 18.30 -0.37 4.19
C ARG A 312 17.15 0.61 4.10
N THR A 313 16.65 0.87 2.89
CA THR A 313 15.49 1.71 2.63
C THR A 313 14.25 1.17 3.35
N PHE A 314 14.02 -0.14 3.28
CA PHE A 314 12.91 -0.79 3.97
C PHE A 314 12.99 -0.63 5.49
N ARG A 315 14.16 -0.87 6.08
CA ARG A 315 14.40 -0.74 7.54
C ARG A 315 14.07 0.63 8.07
N GLU A 316 14.41 1.70 7.35
CA GLU A 316 14.10 3.08 7.77
C GLU A 316 12.56 3.28 7.91
N ARG A 317 11.75 2.78 6.96
CA ARG A 317 10.28 2.89 6.99
C ARG A 317 9.67 1.95 8.02
N TYR A 318 10.20 0.76 8.15
CA TYR A 318 9.80 -0.18 9.20
C TYR A 318 10.02 0.41 10.60
N GLN A 319 11.19 1.01 10.83
CA GLN A 319 11.50 1.69 12.10
C GLN A 319 10.56 2.87 12.34
N LEU A 320 10.25 3.66 11.31
CA LEU A 320 9.27 4.74 11.42
C LEU A 320 7.90 4.21 11.86
N THR A 321 7.47 3.06 11.31
CA THR A 321 6.21 2.42 11.71
C THR A 321 6.20 2.08 13.20
N GLN A 322 7.31 1.55 13.72
CA GLN A 322 7.49 1.26 15.15
C GLN A 322 7.50 2.52 16.01
N ASP A 323 8.30 3.52 15.62
CA ASP A 323 8.48 4.78 16.38
C ASP A 323 7.17 5.56 16.52
N ARG A 324 6.32 5.50 15.50
CA ARG A 324 4.98 6.12 15.49
C ARG A 324 3.92 5.26 16.17
N GLY A 325 4.22 4.00 16.50
CA GLY A 325 3.30 3.05 17.12
C GLY A 325 2.10 2.75 16.26
N LEU A 326 2.29 2.66 14.94
CA LEU A 326 1.23 2.33 13.99
C LEU A 326 0.79 0.86 14.16
N GLN A 327 -0.39 0.52 13.65
CA GLN A 327 -0.87 -0.85 13.61
C GLN A 327 0.12 -1.75 12.87
N GLY A 328 0.69 -1.26 11.76
CA GLY A 328 1.65 -2.01 10.96
C GLY A 328 2.09 -1.25 9.72
N PHE A 329 2.56 -2.02 8.76
CA PHE A 329 2.89 -1.52 7.41
C PHE A 329 2.13 -2.34 6.36
N CYS A 330 1.91 -1.73 5.20
CA CYS A 330 1.36 -2.37 4.02
C CYS A 330 2.34 -2.20 2.86
N SER A 331 2.73 -3.29 2.20
CA SER A 331 3.80 -3.22 1.19
C SER A 331 3.35 -3.68 -0.18
N TRP A 332 3.50 -2.79 -1.14
CA TRP A 332 3.31 -3.04 -2.56
C TRP A 332 4.67 -3.31 -3.21
N VAL A 333 4.95 -4.44 -3.80
CA VAL A 333 4.19 -5.67 -3.95
C VAL A 333 5.16 -6.84 -3.88
N LEU A 334 4.73 -7.97 -3.36
CA LEU A 334 5.50 -9.22 -3.33
C LEU A 334 6.08 -9.58 -4.70
N GLY A 335 7.30 -10.11 -4.71
CA GLY A 335 8.06 -10.46 -5.91
C GLY A 335 8.97 -9.36 -6.42
N ASN A 336 8.91 -8.15 -5.85
CA ASN A 336 9.80 -7.04 -6.20
C ASN A 336 10.80 -6.71 -5.09
N GLU A 337 10.63 -7.27 -3.91
CA GLU A 337 11.42 -6.97 -2.72
C GLU A 337 12.88 -7.39 -2.82
N ASP A 338 13.74 -6.68 -2.09
CA ASP A 338 15.09 -7.16 -1.79
C ASP A 338 14.98 -8.44 -0.94
N PRO A 339 15.53 -9.58 -1.39
CA PRO A 339 15.43 -10.85 -0.66
C PRO A 339 15.92 -10.78 0.79
N ALA A 340 16.85 -9.88 1.09
CA ALA A 340 17.36 -9.70 2.45
C ALA A 340 16.31 -9.16 3.44
N ILE A 341 15.18 -8.63 2.96
CA ILE A 341 14.06 -8.20 3.81
C ILE A 341 13.48 -9.40 4.56
N TRP A 342 13.47 -10.57 3.96
CA TRP A 342 12.93 -11.77 4.59
C TRP A 342 13.77 -12.26 5.77
N ASP A 343 15.08 -12.08 5.74
CA ASP A 343 15.94 -12.38 6.90
C ASP A 343 15.76 -11.37 8.04
N PHE A 344 15.36 -10.16 7.70
CA PHE A 344 15.11 -9.09 8.68
C PHE A 344 13.74 -9.23 9.35
N LEU A 345 12.68 -9.57 8.63
CA LEU A 345 11.33 -9.68 9.18
C LEU A 345 11.23 -10.87 10.15
N PRO A 346 10.57 -10.71 11.30
CA PRO A 346 10.36 -11.80 12.24
C PRO A 346 9.41 -12.85 11.65
N LYS A 347 9.59 -14.12 12.07
CA LYS A 347 8.56 -15.13 11.84
C LYS A 347 7.31 -14.81 12.65
N LYS A 348 6.16 -15.04 12.06
CA LYS A 348 4.85 -14.73 12.64
C LYS A 348 4.09 -16.00 13.02
N HIS A 349 4.34 -17.07 12.29
CA HIS A 349 3.65 -18.36 12.42
C HIS A 349 4.64 -19.53 12.45
#